data_98dcc984d787260b0a12cbfd136a42c0
#
_entry.id   98dcc984d787260b0a12cbfd136a42c0
#
_cell.length_a   1.000
_cell.length_b   1.000
_cell.length_c   1.000
_cell.angle_alpha   90.00
_cell.angle_beta   90.00
_cell.angle_gamma   90.00
#
_symmetry.space_group_name_H-M   'P 1'
#
loop_
_entity.id
_entity.type
_entity.pdbx_description
1 polymer ?
#
loop_
_entity_poly.entity_id
_entity_poly.type
_entity_poly.pdbx_seq_one_letter_code
_entity_poly.pdbx_strand_id
1 'polypeptide(L)'
;MFDHVELEFEELDATTTNGSRVYQTPDGSFPSITTVLGRKKAQFFKEWRARIGEEEANKITTQATRRGTKVHKVVENYISNKENYFEDSQPNVQEMFNTIKPHLDNNLANIAGIEIPLWSKQLGVAGRCDCVADWKGQKAILDWKT
;
A
#
# COMPACT_ATOMS: atom_id res chain seq x y z
N MET A 1 -4.14 -21.29 -5.47
CA MET A 1 -3.62 -21.08 -4.10
C MET A 1 -2.19 -20.55 -4.20
N PHE A 2 -1.86 -19.52 -3.45
CA PHE A 2 -0.52 -18.94 -3.45
C PHE A 2 0.37 -19.62 -2.41
N ASP A 3 1.63 -19.86 -2.78
CA ASP A 3 2.65 -20.36 -1.86
C ASP A 3 3.22 -19.22 -1.04
N HIS A 4 3.40 -19.46 0.25
CA HIS A 4 4.01 -18.54 1.19
C HIS A 4 5.34 -19.10 1.66
N VAL A 5 6.34 -18.23 1.79
CA VAL A 5 7.65 -18.57 2.36
C VAL A 5 7.81 -17.88 3.70
N GLU A 6 8.39 -18.57 4.67
CA GLU A 6 8.67 -17.97 5.98
C GLU A 6 9.85 -17.01 5.87
N LEU A 7 9.61 -15.76 6.20
CA LEU A 7 10.65 -14.74 6.36
C LEU A 7 10.24 -13.82 7.51
N GLU A 8 11.14 -13.62 8.45
CA GLU A 8 10.88 -12.73 9.57
C GLU A 8 11.16 -11.29 9.18
N PHE A 9 10.22 -10.40 9.51
CA PHE A 9 10.34 -8.96 9.35
C PHE A 9 10.19 -8.29 10.71
N GLU A 10 11.02 -7.30 10.96
CA GLU A 10 10.97 -6.52 12.18
C GLU A 10 9.86 -5.46 12.08
N GLU A 11 8.95 -5.45 13.05
CA GLU A 11 7.94 -4.38 13.14
C GLU A 11 8.61 -3.06 13.55
N LEU A 12 8.14 -1.97 12.95
CA LEU A 12 8.63 -0.62 13.21
C LEU A 12 7.53 0.23 13.83
N ASP A 13 7.89 0.97 14.87
CA ASP A 13 7.02 2.01 15.42
C ASP A 13 7.02 3.23 14.50
N ALA A 14 5.85 3.82 14.32
CA ALA A 14 5.69 5.02 13.51
C ALA A 14 4.90 6.09 14.27
N THR A 15 5.32 7.33 14.13
CA THR A 15 4.66 8.51 14.68
C THR A 15 4.28 9.45 13.56
N THR A 16 3.03 9.92 13.55
CA THR A 16 2.55 10.89 12.57
C THR A 16 2.27 12.22 13.26
N THR A 17 2.93 13.28 12.81
CA THR A 17 2.77 14.64 13.30
C THR A 17 2.58 15.59 12.11
N ASN A 18 1.48 16.36 12.10
CA ASN A 18 1.15 17.30 11.02
C ASN A 18 1.23 16.67 9.61
N GLY A 19 0.74 15.43 9.45
CA GLY A 19 0.75 14.71 8.18
C GLY A 19 2.09 14.09 7.79
N SER A 20 3.13 14.28 8.59
CA SER A 20 4.45 13.69 8.38
C SER A 20 4.63 12.46 9.26
N ARG A 21 4.87 11.32 8.65
CA ARG A 21 5.12 10.05 9.36
C ARG A 21 6.61 9.78 9.44
N VAL A 22 7.07 9.41 10.64
CA VAL A 22 8.46 9.02 10.92
C VAL A 22 8.45 7.62 11.52
N TYR A 23 9.31 6.77 11.01
CA TYR A 23 9.53 5.40 11.51
C TYR A 23 10.78 5.35 12.39
N GLN A 24 10.66 4.63 13.50
CA GLN A 24 11.81 4.27 14.34
C GLN A 24 12.38 2.96 13.84
N THR A 25 13.62 2.97 13.37
CA THR A 25 14.33 1.79 12.86
C THR A 25 15.58 1.50 13.68
N PRO A 26 16.16 0.30 13.59
CA PRO A 26 17.44 0.00 14.22
C PRO A 26 18.59 0.92 13.77
N ASP A 27 18.48 1.51 12.58
CA ASP A 27 19.47 2.43 12.01
C ASP A 27 19.16 3.91 12.26
N GLY A 28 18.07 4.23 12.94
CA GLY A 28 17.66 5.59 13.26
C GLY A 28 16.20 5.90 12.91
N SER A 29 15.82 7.16 13.07
CA SER A 29 14.49 7.68 12.75
C SER A 29 14.46 8.14 11.31
N PHE A 30 13.60 7.55 10.49
CA PHE A 30 13.50 7.88 9.06
C PHE A 30 12.09 8.35 8.69
N PRO A 31 11.96 9.37 7.83
CA PRO A 31 10.66 9.77 7.30
C PRO A 31 10.07 8.65 6.42
N SER A 32 8.74 8.58 6.39
CA SER A 32 8.08 7.65 5.47
C SER A 32 8.31 8.06 4.02
N ILE A 33 8.45 7.07 3.14
CA ILE A 33 8.61 7.32 1.70
C ILE A 33 7.41 8.07 1.12
N THR A 34 6.21 7.82 1.61
CA THR A 34 5.00 8.54 1.19
C THR A 34 5.04 10.02 1.60
N THR A 35 5.59 10.34 2.77
CA THR A 35 5.82 11.73 3.20
C THR A 35 6.81 12.43 2.28
N VAL A 36 7.92 11.78 1.95
CA VAL A 36 8.94 12.34 1.05
C VAL A 36 8.40 12.57 -0.36
N LEU A 37 7.72 11.56 -0.93
CA LEU A 37 7.13 11.66 -2.27
C LEU A 37 5.96 12.66 -2.31
N GLY A 38 5.20 12.77 -1.24
CA GLY A 38 4.09 13.71 -1.12
C GLY A 38 4.51 15.17 -1.26
N ARG A 39 5.74 15.51 -0.85
CA ARG A 39 6.28 16.88 -1.00
C ARG A 39 6.29 17.37 -2.44
N LYS A 40 6.57 16.50 -3.40
CA LYS A 40 6.58 16.84 -4.83
C LYS A 40 5.18 17.19 -5.36
N LYS A 41 4.14 16.64 -4.75
CA LYS A 41 2.74 16.82 -5.19
C LYS A 41 1.98 17.85 -4.36
N ALA A 42 2.58 18.37 -3.28
CA ALA A 42 1.89 19.25 -2.34
C ALA A 42 1.34 20.52 -3.02
N GLN A 43 2.13 21.16 -3.88
CA GLN A 43 1.71 22.36 -4.60
C GLN A 43 0.57 22.05 -5.59
N PHE A 44 0.66 20.95 -6.34
CA PHE A 44 -0.39 20.50 -7.24
C PHE A 44 -1.71 20.25 -6.50
N PHE A 45 -1.68 19.56 -5.39
CA PHE A 45 -2.89 19.30 -4.59
C PHE A 45 -3.47 20.57 -3.98
N LYS A 46 -2.62 21.50 -3.55
CA LYS A 46 -3.05 22.80 -3.05
C LYS A 46 -3.81 23.59 -4.12
N GLU A 47 -3.27 23.67 -5.33
CA GLU A 47 -3.89 24.34 -6.46
C GLU A 47 -5.19 23.65 -6.92
N TRP A 48 -5.18 22.32 -6.97
CA TRP A 48 -6.35 21.54 -7.30
C TRP A 48 -7.49 21.76 -6.29
N ARG A 49 -7.19 21.73 -4.98
CA ARG A 49 -8.18 22.01 -3.92
C ARG A 49 -8.74 23.43 -4.01
N ALA A 50 -7.88 24.39 -4.28
CA ALA A 50 -8.32 25.78 -4.47
C ALA A 50 -9.27 25.93 -5.66
N ARG A 51 -9.04 25.19 -6.74
CA ARG A 51 -9.85 25.23 -7.97
C ARG A 51 -11.21 24.58 -7.79
N ILE A 52 -11.32 23.42 -7.16
CA ILE A 52 -12.58 22.69 -7.03
C ILE A 52 -13.32 22.96 -5.72
N GLY A 53 -12.68 23.57 -4.73
CA GLY A 53 -13.20 23.84 -3.39
C GLY A 53 -12.89 22.73 -2.39
N GLU A 54 -12.76 23.11 -1.13
CA GLU A 54 -12.37 22.18 -0.03
C GLU A 54 -13.41 21.09 0.20
N GLU A 55 -14.69 21.38 0.15
CA GLU A 55 -15.75 20.41 0.36
C GLU A 55 -15.72 19.30 -0.69
N GLU A 56 -15.68 19.66 -1.98
CA GLU A 56 -15.62 18.70 -3.08
C GLU A 56 -14.29 17.92 -3.06
N ALA A 57 -13.17 18.58 -2.79
CA ALA A 57 -11.88 17.95 -2.64
C ALA A 57 -11.89 16.88 -1.52
N ASN A 58 -12.46 17.22 -0.36
CA ASN A 58 -12.59 16.28 0.76
C ASN A 58 -13.47 15.09 0.41
N LYS A 59 -14.57 15.30 -0.30
CA LYS A 59 -15.44 14.22 -0.76
C LYS A 59 -14.70 13.26 -1.69
N ILE A 60 -14.02 13.78 -2.70
CA ILE A 60 -13.26 12.99 -3.68
C ILE A 60 -12.15 12.21 -2.98
N THR A 61 -11.36 12.85 -2.14
CA THR A 61 -10.24 12.19 -1.44
C THR A 61 -10.73 11.13 -0.45
N THR A 62 -11.81 11.39 0.27
CA THR A 62 -12.41 10.41 1.19
C THR A 62 -12.92 9.18 0.45
N GLN A 63 -13.63 9.37 -0.66
CA GLN A 63 -14.13 8.26 -1.48
C GLN A 63 -12.97 7.43 -2.07
N ALA A 64 -11.94 8.09 -2.59
CA ALA A 64 -10.76 7.43 -3.14
C ALA A 64 -10.01 6.62 -2.07
N THR A 65 -9.82 7.18 -0.89
CA THR A 65 -9.16 6.52 0.24
C THR A 65 -9.95 5.29 0.70
N ARG A 66 -11.26 5.42 0.87
CA ARG A 66 -12.13 4.29 1.28
C ARG A 66 -12.11 3.16 0.25
N ARG A 67 -12.19 3.50 -1.02
CA ARG A 67 -12.13 2.53 -2.12
C ARG A 67 -10.76 1.83 -2.14
N GLY A 68 -9.68 2.59 -2.06
CA GLY A 68 -8.32 2.05 -2.02
C GLY A 68 -8.12 1.08 -0.87
N THR A 69 -8.50 1.45 0.34
CA THR A 69 -8.41 0.59 1.53
C THR A 69 -9.16 -0.74 1.34
N LYS A 70 -10.37 -0.68 0.77
CA LYS A 70 -11.17 -1.90 0.53
C LYS A 70 -10.56 -2.79 -0.55
N VAL A 71 -10.04 -2.22 -1.64
CA VAL A 71 -9.37 -3.00 -2.69
C VAL A 71 -8.11 -3.68 -2.14
N HIS A 72 -7.28 -2.95 -1.38
CA HIS A 72 -6.11 -3.52 -0.71
C HIS A 72 -6.50 -4.69 0.19
N LYS A 73 -7.58 -4.55 0.97
CA LYS A 73 -8.07 -5.63 1.84
C LYS A 73 -8.48 -6.88 1.07
N VAL A 74 -9.15 -6.72 -0.07
CA VAL A 74 -9.51 -7.85 -0.94
C VAL A 74 -8.26 -8.53 -1.50
N VAL A 75 -7.27 -7.75 -1.96
CA VAL A 75 -6.00 -8.32 -2.44
C VAL A 75 -5.29 -9.10 -1.34
N GLU A 76 -5.14 -8.52 -0.13
CA GLU A 76 -4.54 -9.20 1.02
C GLU A 76 -5.25 -10.53 1.33
N ASN A 77 -6.57 -10.52 1.41
CA ASN A 77 -7.36 -11.71 1.68
C ASN A 77 -7.13 -12.77 0.59
N TYR A 78 -7.13 -12.36 -0.66
CA TYR A 78 -6.94 -13.27 -1.79
C TYR A 78 -5.57 -13.93 -1.80
N ILE A 79 -4.50 -13.13 -1.68
CA ILE A 79 -3.12 -13.67 -1.66
C ILE A 79 -2.79 -14.40 -0.36
N SER A 80 -3.57 -14.20 0.70
CA SER A 80 -3.53 -15.00 1.94
C SER A 80 -4.35 -16.30 1.85
N ASN A 81 -4.89 -16.61 0.68
CA ASN A 81 -5.69 -17.82 0.41
C ASN A 81 -6.99 -17.92 1.23
N LYS A 82 -7.62 -16.79 1.57
CA LYS A 82 -8.93 -16.81 2.20
C LYS A 82 -10.00 -17.18 1.18
N GLU A 83 -10.91 -18.10 1.54
CA GLU A 83 -12.02 -18.53 0.66
C GLU A 83 -12.96 -17.37 0.34
N ASN A 84 -13.40 -16.63 1.35
CA ASN A 84 -14.26 -15.46 1.18
C ASN A 84 -13.42 -14.16 1.14
N TYR A 85 -12.55 -14.01 0.14
CA TYR A 85 -11.66 -12.86 0.05
C TYR A 85 -12.38 -11.54 -0.27
N PHE A 86 -13.55 -11.58 -0.86
CA PHE A 86 -14.35 -10.36 -1.08
C PHE A 86 -15.02 -9.85 0.18
N GLU A 87 -15.32 -10.75 1.14
CA GLU A 87 -16.13 -10.39 2.31
C GLU A 87 -17.44 -9.69 1.87
N ASP A 88 -17.76 -8.54 2.49
CA ASP A 88 -18.94 -7.72 2.12
C ASP A 88 -18.55 -6.57 1.18
N SER A 89 -17.60 -6.79 0.27
CA SER A 89 -17.13 -5.76 -0.64
C SER A 89 -18.19 -5.34 -1.64
N GLN A 90 -18.26 -4.03 -1.89
CA GLN A 90 -19.16 -3.46 -2.88
C GLN A 90 -18.78 -3.83 -4.32
N PRO A 91 -19.74 -3.86 -5.27
CA PRO A 91 -19.49 -4.26 -6.65
C PRO A 91 -18.34 -3.53 -7.34
N ASN A 92 -18.17 -2.23 -7.11
CA ASN A 92 -17.07 -1.44 -7.66
C ASN A 92 -15.70 -1.89 -7.17
N VAL A 93 -15.60 -2.33 -5.90
CA VAL A 93 -14.36 -2.89 -5.32
C VAL A 93 -14.06 -4.24 -5.95
N GLN A 94 -15.09 -5.07 -6.13
CA GLN A 94 -14.95 -6.39 -6.79
C GLN A 94 -14.51 -6.25 -8.25
N GLU A 95 -15.06 -5.29 -8.98
CA GLU A 95 -14.69 -5.00 -10.36
C GLU A 95 -13.21 -4.57 -10.46
N MET A 96 -12.77 -3.66 -9.59
CA MET A 96 -11.37 -3.23 -9.55
C MET A 96 -10.43 -4.38 -9.20
N PHE A 97 -10.80 -5.22 -8.24
CA PHE A 97 -10.01 -6.40 -7.90
C PHE A 97 -9.94 -7.39 -9.08
N ASN A 98 -11.04 -7.62 -9.78
CA ASN A 98 -11.08 -8.52 -10.93
C ASN A 98 -10.16 -8.07 -12.08
N THR A 99 -9.82 -6.79 -12.13
CA THR A 99 -8.83 -6.27 -13.09
C THR A 99 -7.41 -6.73 -12.75
N ILE A 100 -7.05 -6.75 -11.47
CA ILE A 100 -5.70 -7.17 -11.03
C ILE A 100 -5.56 -8.68 -10.88
N LYS A 101 -6.65 -9.39 -10.57
CA LYS A 101 -6.64 -10.82 -10.28
C LYS A 101 -5.85 -11.68 -11.29
N PRO A 102 -6.05 -11.54 -12.63
CA PRO A 102 -5.28 -12.34 -13.59
C PRO A 102 -3.77 -12.08 -13.51
N HIS A 103 -3.37 -10.87 -13.19
CA HIS A 103 -1.96 -10.52 -13.04
C HIS A 103 -1.34 -11.16 -11.80
N LEU A 104 -2.08 -11.23 -10.69
CA LEU A 104 -1.68 -11.96 -9.49
C LEU A 104 -1.52 -13.45 -9.79
N ASP A 105 -2.55 -14.06 -10.39
CA ASP A 105 -2.57 -15.50 -10.70
C ASP A 105 -1.41 -15.93 -11.61
N ASN A 106 -1.04 -15.09 -12.57
CA ASN A 106 -0.02 -15.42 -13.56
C ASN A 106 1.41 -15.07 -13.15
N ASN A 107 1.60 -14.15 -12.22
CA ASN A 107 2.92 -13.58 -11.98
C ASN A 107 3.41 -13.66 -10.54
N LEU A 108 2.50 -13.82 -9.56
CA LEU A 108 2.84 -13.79 -8.14
C LEU A 108 3.15 -15.19 -7.61
N ALA A 109 4.28 -15.34 -6.93
CA ALA A 109 4.69 -16.58 -6.28
C ALA A 109 5.54 -16.30 -5.02
N ASN A 110 5.70 -17.31 -4.18
CA ASN A 110 6.61 -17.29 -3.03
C ASN A 110 6.45 -16.01 -2.17
N ILE A 111 5.24 -15.78 -1.67
CA ILE A 111 4.92 -14.61 -0.85
C ILE A 111 5.68 -14.68 0.46
N ALA A 112 6.59 -13.75 0.68
CA ALA A 112 7.41 -13.66 1.88
C ALA A 112 6.77 -12.78 2.97
N GLY A 113 5.91 -11.84 2.59
CA GLY A 113 5.23 -10.99 3.55
C GLY A 113 4.18 -10.09 2.90
N ILE A 114 3.18 -9.74 3.70
CA ILE A 114 2.05 -8.88 3.34
C ILE A 114 2.02 -7.76 4.37
N GLU A 115 1.90 -6.50 3.93
CA GLU A 115 1.91 -5.32 4.80
C GLU A 115 3.17 -5.25 5.68
N ILE A 116 4.34 -5.27 5.04
CA ILE A 116 5.64 -5.40 5.70
C ILE A 116 6.34 -4.05 5.83
N PRO A 117 6.82 -3.67 7.04
CA PRO A 117 7.66 -2.49 7.21
C PRO A 117 9.08 -2.75 6.71
N LEU A 118 9.58 -1.83 5.91
CA LEU A 118 10.93 -1.86 5.35
C LEU A 118 11.61 -0.50 5.53
N TRP A 119 12.92 -0.48 5.55
CA TRP A 119 13.71 0.75 5.57
C TRP A 119 15.00 0.63 4.80
N SER A 120 15.54 1.76 4.41
CA SER A 120 16.84 1.88 3.76
C SER A 120 17.69 2.90 4.52
N LYS A 121 18.76 2.44 5.14
CA LYS A 121 19.74 3.30 5.79
C LYS A 121 20.44 4.22 4.76
N GLN A 122 20.72 3.69 3.60
CA GLN A 122 21.39 4.43 2.52
C GLN A 122 20.54 5.61 2.03
N LEU A 123 19.23 5.39 1.86
CA LEU A 123 18.30 6.43 1.41
C LEU A 123 17.72 7.26 2.55
N GLY A 124 17.85 6.81 3.80
CA GLY A 124 17.27 7.47 4.96
C GLY A 124 15.75 7.54 4.93
N VAL A 125 15.10 6.49 4.44
CA VAL A 125 13.63 6.40 4.35
C VAL A 125 13.15 5.06 4.84
N ALA A 126 11.89 5.03 5.28
CA ALA A 126 11.19 3.82 5.67
C ALA A 126 9.76 3.82 5.12
N GLY A 127 9.10 2.69 5.15
CA GLY A 127 7.72 2.58 4.69
C GLY A 127 7.17 1.20 4.92
N ARG A 128 5.87 1.07 4.70
CA ARG A 128 5.19 -0.22 4.68
C ARG A 128 4.84 -0.56 3.24
N CYS A 129 5.35 -1.68 2.74
CA CYS A 129 5.00 -2.17 1.40
C CYS A 129 3.81 -3.13 1.48
N ASP A 130 3.05 -3.21 0.41
CA ASP A 130 1.87 -4.08 0.37
C ASP A 130 2.25 -5.56 0.34
N CYS A 131 3.31 -5.93 -0.39
CA CYS A 131 3.72 -7.31 -0.50
C CYS A 131 5.21 -7.45 -0.85
N VAL A 132 5.85 -8.46 -0.29
CA VAL A 132 7.18 -8.94 -0.69
C VAL A 132 7.01 -10.36 -1.22
N ALA A 133 7.37 -10.59 -2.46
CA ALA A 133 7.14 -11.87 -3.15
C ALA A 133 8.04 -12.01 -4.37
N ASP A 134 7.91 -13.12 -5.08
CA ASP A 134 8.43 -13.23 -6.44
C ASP A 134 7.38 -12.74 -7.44
N TRP A 135 7.80 -11.89 -8.36
CA TRP A 135 7.01 -11.41 -9.49
C TRP A 135 7.69 -11.80 -10.80
N LYS A 136 7.01 -12.61 -11.60
CA LYS A 136 7.58 -13.17 -12.83
C LYS A 136 8.93 -13.90 -12.58
N GLY A 137 9.03 -14.59 -11.45
CA GLY A 137 10.22 -15.33 -11.05
C GLY A 137 11.36 -14.50 -10.47
N GLN A 138 11.14 -13.21 -10.23
CA GLN A 138 12.15 -12.32 -9.62
C GLN A 138 11.65 -11.77 -8.29
N LYS A 139 12.53 -11.66 -7.32
CA LYS A 139 12.23 -11.03 -6.03
C LYS A 139 11.78 -9.59 -6.22
N ALA A 140 10.65 -9.23 -5.62
CA ALA A 140 10.03 -7.93 -5.80
C ALA A 140 9.41 -7.38 -4.52
N ILE A 141 9.39 -6.06 -4.43
CA ILE A 141 8.54 -5.30 -3.52
C ILE A 141 7.36 -4.80 -4.36
N LEU A 142 6.15 -5.13 -3.94
CA LEU A 142 4.93 -4.86 -4.69
C LEU A 142 4.06 -3.84 -3.95
N ASP A 143 3.42 -2.97 -4.71
CA ASP A 143 2.53 -1.94 -4.21
C ASP A 143 1.29 -1.86 -5.10
N TRP A 144 0.11 -1.94 -4.50
CA TRP A 144 -1.16 -1.92 -5.20
C TRP A 144 -1.69 -0.48 -5.31
N LYS A 145 -1.98 -0.04 -6.53
CA LYS A 145 -2.56 1.29 -6.77
C LYS A 145 -3.98 1.17 -7.34
N THR A 146 -4.85 1.99 -6.84
CA THR A 146 -6.24 2.07 -7.31
C THR A 146 -6.53 3.39 -8.02
#